data_109778e913733ac89a8141fe0c6710cf
#
_entry.id   109778e913733ac89a8141fe0c6710cf
#
_cell.length_a   1.000
_cell.length_b   1.000
_cell.length_c   1.000
_cell.angle_alpha   90.00
_cell.angle_beta   90.00
_cell.angle_gamma   90.00
#
_symmetry.space_group_name_H-M   'P 1'
#
loop_
_entity.id
_entity.type
_entity.pdbx_description
1 polymer ?
#
loop_
_entity_poly.entity_id
_entity_poly.type
_entity_poly.pdbx_seq_one_letter_code
_entity_poly.pdbx_strand_id
1 'polypeptide(L)'
;MASGMDDGDSNDKVAHLVVGLFLCAFGLSLLGLTVVRIRRLMRGASDANVLRRFLAAHVPERSPAVLKTASISIGGAGLFGMTWTMLGARFVDRDLHPDYTVFHYVTHLAALAPYGFVGWTGWLEYKRCLPAESLRAALAVALWAEALLWVEHARSKASPVGARLHLDLGILMGLTAAAATLSVVVGSGDPDRNPTAPFLLYVATPLGLVWQGAWFLTIAVHLQLAEIPTSGHAVALFVLEGLAVLVLGQLVAVYLVREWRSQRPEERRGLV
;
A
#
# COMPACT_ATOMS: atom_id res chain seq x y z
N MET A 1 27.97 10.91 -29.18
CA MET A 1 28.15 11.37 -27.80
C MET A 1 27.36 10.41 -26.94
N ALA A 2 28.02 9.40 -26.38
CA ALA A 2 27.39 8.51 -25.42
C ALA A 2 27.28 9.28 -24.12
N SER A 3 26.06 9.65 -23.74
CA SER A 3 25.75 10.20 -22.44
C SER A 3 26.08 9.12 -21.42
N GLY A 4 26.98 9.43 -20.48
CA GLY A 4 27.30 8.56 -19.37
C GLY A 4 25.99 8.15 -18.68
N MET A 5 25.67 6.90 -18.78
CA MET A 5 24.68 6.26 -17.91
C MET A 5 25.26 6.35 -16.50
N ASP A 6 24.59 7.12 -15.67
CA ASP A 6 24.97 7.36 -14.29
C ASP A 6 25.01 6.04 -13.53
N ASP A 7 26.23 5.57 -13.19
CA ASP A 7 26.44 4.37 -12.36
C ASP A 7 25.91 4.52 -10.91
N GLY A 8 25.47 5.72 -10.53
CA GLY A 8 24.74 6.00 -9.27
C GLY A 8 23.44 5.22 -9.10
N ASP A 9 23.00 4.60 -10.16
CA ASP A 9 21.70 3.99 -10.36
C ASP A 9 21.55 2.56 -9.78
N SER A 10 22.63 1.83 -9.43
CA SER A 10 22.51 0.44 -9.00
C SER A 10 21.84 0.28 -7.62
N ASN A 11 22.14 1.16 -6.67
CA ASN A 11 21.55 1.12 -5.34
C ASN A 11 20.09 1.56 -5.36
N ASP A 12 19.73 2.53 -6.20
CA ASP A 12 18.35 2.96 -6.40
C ASP A 12 17.49 1.85 -7.02
N LYS A 13 18.02 1.09 -7.98
CA LYS A 13 17.37 -0.06 -8.61
C LYS A 13 17.03 -1.13 -7.58
N VAL A 14 18.01 -1.53 -6.76
CA VAL A 14 17.82 -2.53 -5.71
C VAL A 14 16.81 -2.04 -4.67
N ALA A 15 16.87 -0.77 -4.28
CA ALA A 15 15.91 -0.18 -3.34
C ALA A 15 14.48 -0.25 -3.88
N HIS A 16 14.24 0.15 -5.13
CA HIS A 16 12.92 0.08 -5.76
C HIS A 16 12.43 -1.38 -5.89
N LEU A 17 13.31 -2.32 -6.26
CA LEU A 17 12.98 -3.74 -6.34
C LEU A 17 12.54 -4.28 -4.96
N VAL A 18 13.33 -4.04 -3.92
CA VAL A 18 13.05 -4.55 -2.56
C VAL A 18 11.76 -3.93 -2.00
N VAL A 19 11.58 -2.62 -2.13
CA VAL A 19 10.36 -1.93 -1.69
C VAL A 19 9.16 -2.43 -2.47
N GLY A 20 9.28 -2.59 -3.80
CA GLY A 20 8.20 -3.10 -4.64
C GLY A 20 7.74 -4.50 -4.23
N LEU A 21 8.67 -5.43 -4.08
CA LEU A 21 8.37 -6.80 -3.62
C LEU A 21 7.73 -6.80 -2.23
N PHE A 22 8.26 -5.98 -1.32
CA PHE A 22 7.70 -5.86 0.04
C PHE A 22 6.26 -5.33 0.01
N LEU A 23 5.98 -4.26 -0.72
CA LEU A 23 4.63 -3.67 -0.80
C LEU A 23 3.64 -4.62 -1.48
N CYS A 24 4.04 -5.35 -2.53
CA CYS A 24 3.23 -6.40 -3.13
C CYS A 24 2.88 -7.50 -2.12
N ALA A 25 3.88 -8.06 -1.44
CA ALA A 25 3.69 -9.12 -0.46
C ALA A 25 2.83 -8.65 0.72
N PHE A 26 3.07 -7.43 1.21
CA PHE A 26 2.33 -6.82 2.29
C PHE A 26 0.88 -6.54 1.90
N GLY A 27 0.65 -5.91 0.74
CA GLY A 27 -0.69 -5.63 0.22
C GLY A 27 -1.52 -6.90 -0.01
N LEU A 28 -0.91 -7.94 -0.63
CA LEU A 28 -1.56 -9.25 -0.82
C LEU A 28 -1.86 -9.94 0.51
N SER A 29 -0.98 -9.84 1.50
CA SER A 29 -1.21 -10.39 2.84
C SER A 29 -2.37 -9.70 3.54
N LEU A 30 -2.43 -8.36 3.48
CA LEU A 30 -3.55 -7.60 4.02
C LEU A 30 -4.87 -7.91 3.30
N LEU A 31 -4.85 -8.07 1.98
CA LEU A 31 -6.00 -8.47 1.19
C LEU A 31 -6.49 -9.86 1.60
N GLY A 32 -5.57 -10.82 1.72
CA GLY A 32 -5.88 -12.18 2.20
C GLY A 32 -6.50 -12.18 3.60
N LEU A 33 -5.93 -11.44 4.54
CA LEU A 33 -6.49 -11.29 5.89
C LEU A 33 -7.89 -10.66 5.86
N THR A 34 -8.10 -9.67 5.01
CA THR A 34 -9.41 -9.04 4.80
C THR A 34 -10.43 -10.06 4.29
N VAL A 35 -10.07 -10.86 3.28
CA VAL A 35 -10.92 -11.92 2.72
C VAL A 35 -11.27 -12.98 3.78
N VAL A 36 -10.27 -13.49 4.52
CA VAL A 36 -10.48 -14.48 5.58
C VAL A 36 -11.43 -13.96 6.64
N ARG A 37 -11.28 -12.70 7.01
CA ARG A 37 -12.13 -12.05 7.99
C ARG A 37 -13.57 -11.92 7.50
N ILE A 38 -13.75 -11.44 6.26
CA ILE A 38 -15.08 -11.37 5.63
C ILE A 38 -15.76 -12.74 5.65
N ARG A 39 -15.04 -13.80 5.25
CA ARG A 39 -15.58 -15.18 5.29
C ARG A 39 -16.00 -15.60 6.69
N ARG A 40 -15.22 -15.31 7.74
CA ARG A 40 -15.58 -15.65 9.12
C ARG A 40 -16.86 -14.95 9.58
N LEU A 41 -16.98 -13.67 9.25
CA LEU A 41 -18.18 -12.90 9.56
C LEU A 41 -19.41 -13.43 8.83
N MET A 42 -19.25 -13.83 7.56
CA MET A 42 -20.32 -14.43 6.77
C MET A 42 -20.81 -15.78 7.33
N ARG A 43 -19.89 -16.61 7.86
CA ARG A 43 -20.23 -17.91 8.47
C ARG A 43 -20.96 -17.80 9.80
N GLY A 44 -20.70 -16.76 10.56
CA GLY A 44 -21.28 -16.55 11.90
C GLY A 44 -22.68 -15.94 11.91
N ALA A 45 -23.28 -15.68 10.76
CA ALA A 45 -24.47 -14.88 10.69
C ALA A 45 -25.62 -15.57 9.98
N SER A 46 -26.72 -15.77 10.70
CA SER A 46 -27.93 -16.45 10.23
C SER A 46 -28.91 -15.59 9.39
N ASP A 47 -28.69 -14.27 9.28
CA ASP A 47 -29.63 -13.32 8.67
C ASP A 47 -29.16 -12.61 7.42
N ALA A 48 -30.13 -12.18 6.55
CA ALA A 48 -29.92 -11.32 5.40
C ALA A 48 -29.22 -9.97 5.76
N ASN A 49 -29.30 -9.56 7.00
CA ASN A 49 -28.60 -8.42 7.57
C ASN A 49 -27.08 -8.62 7.82
N VAL A 50 -26.52 -9.78 7.42
CA VAL A 50 -25.09 -10.08 7.67
C VAL A 50 -24.18 -9.16 6.92
N LEU A 51 -24.45 -8.95 5.64
CA LEU A 51 -23.68 -7.98 4.85
C LEU A 51 -23.84 -6.59 5.48
N ARG A 52 -25.05 -6.24 5.91
CA ARG A 52 -25.35 -5.01 6.59
C ARG A 52 -24.66 -4.93 7.97
N ARG A 53 -24.65 -6.00 8.76
CA ARG A 53 -23.89 -6.08 10.02
C ARG A 53 -22.39 -6.15 9.81
N PHE A 54 -21.90 -6.77 8.74
CA PHE A 54 -20.49 -6.78 8.36
C PHE A 54 -20.04 -5.39 7.96
N LEU A 55 -20.86 -4.71 7.20
CA LEU A 55 -20.59 -3.35 6.73
C LEU A 55 -20.81 -2.34 7.85
N ALA A 56 -21.71 -2.64 8.79
CA ALA A 56 -22.01 -1.88 10.00
C ALA A 56 -21.15 -2.28 11.20
N ALA A 57 -20.65 -3.50 11.25
CA ALA A 57 -19.73 -3.88 12.29
C ALA A 57 -18.46 -3.06 12.12
N HIS A 58 -18.35 -2.04 12.91
CA HIS A 58 -17.08 -1.49 13.35
C HIS A 58 -16.15 -2.68 13.49
N VAL A 59 -15.03 -2.67 12.80
CA VAL A 59 -14.05 -3.73 12.79
C VAL A 59 -13.98 -4.34 14.20
N PRO A 60 -14.71 -5.44 14.49
CA PRO A 60 -14.63 -6.03 15.81
C PRO A 60 -13.18 -6.39 16.01
N GLU A 61 -12.74 -6.26 17.21
CA GLU A 61 -11.43 -6.54 17.74
C GLU A 61 -10.50 -7.21 16.74
N ARG A 62 -9.54 -6.47 16.21
CA ARG A 62 -8.45 -7.07 15.41
C ARG A 62 -7.90 -8.18 16.26
N SER A 63 -7.83 -9.40 15.72
CA SER A 63 -7.13 -10.47 16.42
C SER A 63 -5.80 -9.90 16.91
N PRO A 64 -5.49 -9.96 18.21
CA PRO A 64 -4.24 -9.43 18.76
C PRO A 64 -3.01 -9.91 18.00
N ALA A 65 -3.07 -11.16 17.48
CA ALA A 65 -2.03 -11.74 16.65
C ALA A 65 -1.84 -10.98 15.33
N VAL A 66 -2.94 -10.60 14.64
CA VAL A 66 -2.88 -9.84 13.38
C VAL A 66 -2.30 -8.46 13.62
N LEU A 67 -2.74 -7.77 14.65
CA LEU A 67 -2.25 -6.44 14.99
C LEU A 67 -0.75 -6.49 15.35
N LYS A 68 -0.34 -7.46 16.18
CA LYS A 68 1.06 -7.69 16.52
C LYS A 68 1.91 -7.95 15.28
N THR A 69 1.47 -8.88 14.41
CA THR A 69 2.22 -9.24 13.20
C THR A 69 2.33 -8.05 12.25
N ALA A 70 1.23 -7.34 11.98
CA ALA A 70 1.25 -6.14 11.14
C ALA A 70 2.21 -5.07 11.69
N SER A 71 2.17 -4.81 13.00
CA SER A 71 3.02 -3.83 13.66
C SER A 71 4.51 -4.19 13.53
N ILE A 72 4.87 -5.44 13.76
CA ILE A 72 6.25 -5.94 13.63
C ILE A 72 6.70 -5.88 12.17
N SER A 73 5.85 -6.31 11.23
CA SER A 73 6.21 -6.33 9.80
C SER A 73 6.43 -4.91 9.26
N ILE A 74 5.50 -4.00 9.52
CA ILE A 74 5.59 -2.61 9.03
C ILE A 74 6.76 -1.89 9.71
N GLY A 75 6.85 -1.97 11.04
CA GLY A 75 7.92 -1.33 11.80
C GLY A 75 9.30 -1.89 11.45
N GLY A 76 9.38 -3.22 11.30
CA GLY A 76 10.60 -3.91 10.87
C GLY A 76 11.05 -3.51 9.47
N ALA A 77 10.12 -3.40 8.52
CA ALA A 77 10.42 -2.94 7.17
C ALA A 77 10.90 -1.48 7.15
N GLY A 78 10.25 -0.60 7.90
CA GLY A 78 10.70 0.79 8.04
C GLY A 78 12.11 0.89 8.64
N LEU A 79 12.38 0.19 9.72
CA LEU A 79 13.70 0.15 10.36
C LEU A 79 14.77 -0.48 9.45
N PHE A 80 14.44 -1.59 8.77
CA PHE A 80 15.34 -2.22 7.82
C PHE A 80 15.69 -1.29 6.68
N GLY A 81 14.69 -0.64 6.07
CA GLY A 81 14.89 0.30 4.97
C GLY A 81 15.72 1.50 5.40
N MET A 82 15.47 2.09 6.58
CA MET A 82 16.30 3.17 7.12
C MET A 82 17.75 2.73 7.34
N THR A 83 17.95 1.55 7.94
CA THR A 83 19.29 0.99 8.17
C THR A 83 20.02 0.74 6.85
N TRP A 84 19.32 0.15 5.86
CA TRP A 84 19.86 -0.07 4.51
C TRP A 84 20.29 1.22 3.84
N THR A 85 19.43 2.26 3.90
CA THR A 85 19.74 3.58 3.34
C THR A 85 20.98 4.19 4.02
N MET A 86 21.06 4.10 5.35
CA MET A 86 22.21 4.62 6.11
C MET A 86 23.51 3.86 5.80
N LEU A 87 23.43 2.54 5.63
CA LEU A 87 24.59 1.73 5.25
C LEU A 87 25.00 2.04 3.81
N GLY A 88 24.04 2.12 2.89
CA GLY A 88 24.30 2.50 1.49
C GLY A 88 25.03 3.86 1.40
N ALA A 89 24.62 4.83 2.21
CA ALA A 89 25.27 6.14 2.28
C ALA A 89 26.76 6.07 2.66
N ARG A 90 27.19 5.04 3.38
CA ARG A 90 28.61 4.87 3.77
C ARG A 90 29.48 4.23 2.68
N PHE A 91 28.86 3.50 1.76
CA PHE A 91 29.58 2.75 0.71
C PHE A 91 29.58 3.48 -0.64
N VAL A 92 28.90 4.62 -0.75
CA VAL A 92 28.98 5.43 -1.96
C VAL A 92 30.30 6.19 -1.98
N ASP A 93 31.07 5.95 -3.02
CA ASP A 93 32.29 6.70 -3.28
C ASP A 93 31.91 8.12 -3.73
N ARG A 94 32.13 9.08 -2.86
CA ARG A 94 31.79 10.50 -3.10
C ARG A 94 32.62 11.13 -4.23
N ASP A 95 33.79 10.57 -4.50
CA ASP A 95 34.65 11.09 -5.57
C ASP A 95 34.11 10.69 -6.96
N LEU A 96 33.38 9.55 -7.02
CA LEU A 96 32.74 9.08 -8.25
C LEU A 96 31.32 9.67 -8.43
N HIS A 97 30.67 10.07 -7.33
CA HIS A 97 29.27 10.53 -7.32
C HIS A 97 29.11 11.82 -6.50
N PRO A 98 29.65 12.96 -6.96
CA PRO A 98 29.60 14.24 -6.23
C PRO A 98 28.16 14.77 -6.04
N ASP A 99 27.22 14.36 -6.90
CA ASP A 99 25.80 14.77 -6.84
C ASP A 99 25.00 13.95 -5.81
N TYR A 100 25.55 12.87 -5.27
CA TYR A 100 24.96 12.10 -4.18
C TYR A 100 25.15 12.86 -2.85
N THR A 101 24.37 13.90 -2.71
CA THR A 101 24.38 14.74 -1.52
C THR A 101 23.71 14.03 -0.34
N VAL A 102 24.01 14.48 0.88
CA VAL A 102 23.30 14.07 2.12
C VAL A 102 21.77 14.18 1.96
N PHE A 103 21.29 15.11 1.14
CA PHE A 103 19.86 15.30 0.85
C PHE A 103 19.21 14.11 0.14
N HIS A 104 19.89 13.40 -0.75
CA HIS A 104 19.35 12.19 -1.39
C HIS A 104 19.01 11.12 -0.33
N TYR A 105 19.92 10.88 0.60
CA TYR A 105 19.67 9.92 1.69
C TYR A 105 18.61 10.40 2.69
N VAL A 106 18.55 11.70 2.96
CA VAL A 106 17.51 12.29 3.81
C VAL A 106 16.13 12.06 3.23
N THR A 107 15.96 12.17 1.91
CA THR A 107 14.68 11.91 1.24
C THR A 107 14.24 10.45 1.42
N HIS A 108 15.14 9.50 1.20
CA HIS A 108 14.84 8.08 1.40
C HIS A 108 14.58 7.73 2.87
N LEU A 109 15.33 8.32 3.80
CA LEU A 109 15.06 8.18 5.24
C LEU A 109 13.70 8.75 5.60
N ALA A 110 13.34 9.92 5.07
CA ALA A 110 12.05 10.55 5.29
C ALA A 110 10.89 9.72 4.73
N ALA A 111 11.08 8.99 3.63
CA ALA A 111 10.09 8.08 3.09
C ALA A 111 9.88 6.82 3.94
N LEU A 112 10.92 6.32 4.60
CA LEU A 112 10.88 5.07 5.36
C LEU A 112 10.56 5.25 6.85
N ALA A 113 10.94 6.39 7.44
CA ALA A 113 10.72 6.68 8.85
C ALA A 113 9.24 6.63 9.27
N PRO A 114 8.27 7.12 8.47
CA PRO A 114 6.85 7.01 8.80
C PRO A 114 6.38 5.57 9.04
N TYR A 115 6.93 4.57 8.33
CA TYR A 115 6.57 3.16 8.56
C TYR A 115 7.10 2.60 9.88
N GLY A 116 8.27 3.05 10.31
CA GLY A 116 8.76 2.77 11.67
C GLY A 116 7.78 3.30 12.73
N PHE A 117 7.29 4.52 12.54
CA PHE A 117 6.29 5.13 13.42
C PHE A 117 4.94 4.40 13.36
N VAL A 118 4.49 3.97 12.17
CA VAL A 118 3.27 3.15 12.01
C VAL A 118 3.40 1.85 12.79
N GLY A 119 4.52 1.15 12.66
CA GLY A 119 4.78 -0.09 13.39
C GLY A 119 4.78 0.11 14.90
N TRP A 120 5.41 1.18 15.38
CA TRP A 120 5.39 1.57 16.80
C TRP A 120 3.98 1.87 17.30
N THR A 121 3.22 2.67 16.56
CA THR A 121 1.82 3.00 16.89
C THR A 121 0.96 1.73 16.98
N GLY A 122 1.10 0.81 16.03
CA GLY A 122 0.40 -0.47 16.06
C GLY A 122 0.80 -1.36 17.24
N TRP A 123 2.08 -1.32 17.64
CA TRP A 123 2.53 -2.01 18.84
C TRP A 123 1.90 -1.43 20.12
N LEU A 124 1.81 -0.10 20.21
CA LEU A 124 1.14 0.57 21.35
C LEU A 124 -0.38 0.28 21.35
N GLU A 125 -1.02 0.22 20.18
CA GLU A 125 -2.42 -0.22 20.07
C GLU A 125 -2.57 -1.69 20.51
N TYR A 126 -1.66 -2.59 20.11
CA TYR A 126 -1.62 -3.97 20.57
C TYR A 126 -1.49 -4.07 22.10
N LYS A 127 -0.67 -3.23 22.70
CA LYS A 127 -0.50 -3.14 24.16
C LYS A 127 -1.64 -2.41 24.86
N ARG A 128 -2.67 -1.94 24.12
CA ARG A 128 -3.79 -1.14 24.63
C ARG A 128 -3.36 0.20 25.27
N CYS A 129 -2.21 0.72 24.88
CA CYS A 129 -1.73 2.05 25.27
C CYS A 129 -2.34 3.14 24.38
N LEU A 130 -2.83 2.78 23.20
CA LEU A 130 -3.52 3.68 22.27
C LEU A 130 -4.90 3.14 21.92
N PRO A 131 -5.84 4.02 21.50
CA PRO A 131 -7.16 3.63 21.04
C PRO A 131 -7.10 2.66 19.85
N ALA A 132 -8.17 1.89 19.67
CA ALA A 132 -8.37 1.10 18.46
C ALA A 132 -8.34 2.02 17.22
N GLU A 133 -7.85 1.49 16.09
CA GLU A 133 -7.68 2.18 14.81
C GLU A 133 -6.48 3.16 14.74
N SER A 134 -5.70 3.31 15.80
CA SER A 134 -4.51 4.18 15.81
C SER A 134 -3.47 3.77 14.76
N LEU A 135 -3.28 2.46 14.52
CA LEU A 135 -2.43 1.94 13.45
C LEU A 135 -2.89 2.41 12.07
N ARG A 136 -4.19 2.40 11.80
CA ARG A 136 -4.74 2.86 10.52
C ARG A 136 -4.57 4.35 10.32
N ALA A 137 -4.85 5.12 11.37
CA ALA A 137 -4.65 6.56 11.33
C ALA A 137 -3.18 6.90 11.06
N ALA A 138 -2.26 6.23 11.75
CA ALA A 138 -0.82 6.38 11.51
C ALA A 138 -0.42 5.98 10.08
N LEU A 139 -0.98 4.88 9.53
CA LEU A 139 -0.72 4.47 8.16
C LEU A 139 -1.24 5.50 7.15
N ALA A 140 -2.42 6.05 7.37
CA ALA A 140 -2.96 7.11 6.50
C ALA A 140 -2.03 8.34 6.49
N VAL A 141 -1.55 8.77 7.65
CA VAL A 141 -0.59 9.89 7.77
C VAL A 141 0.74 9.56 7.07
N ALA A 142 1.26 8.36 7.25
CA ALA A 142 2.49 7.91 6.60
C ALA A 142 2.37 7.94 5.06
N LEU A 143 1.27 7.42 4.52
CA LEU A 143 1.00 7.42 3.08
C LEU A 143 0.85 8.84 2.51
N TRP A 144 0.23 9.77 3.24
CA TRP A 144 0.18 11.17 2.83
C TRP A 144 1.57 11.82 2.82
N ALA A 145 2.39 11.57 3.85
CA ALA A 145 3.76 12.07 3.90
C ALA A 145 4.58 11.56 2.72
N GLU A 146 4.48 10.26 2.41
CA GLU A 146 5.14 9.68 1.25
C GLU A 146 4.63 10.25 -0.08
N ALA A 147 3.32 10.41 -0.24
CA ALA A 147 2.75 11.00 -1.45
C ALA A 147 3.38 12.37 -1.75
N LEU A 148 3.50 13.22 -0.72
CA LEU A 148 4.14 14.53 -0.86
C LEU A 148 5.63 14.42 -1.21
N LEU A 149 6.36 13.51 -0.56
CA LEU A 149 7.78 13.27 -0.82
C LEU A 149 8.03 12.80 -2.25
N TRP A 150 7.20 11.87 -2.77
CA TRP A 150 7.34 11.36 -4.12
C TRP A 150 6.97 12.37 -5.18
N VAL A 151 5.96 13.23 -4.95
CA VAL A 151 5.65 14.35 -5.85
C VAL A 151 6.83 15.33 -5.91
N GLU A 152 7.46 15.63 -4.77
CA GLU A 152 8.63 16.51 -4.74
C GLU A 152 9.87 15.84 -5.37
N HIS A 153 10.07 14.55 -5.09
CA HIS A 153 11.14 13.78 -5.72
C HIS A 153 11.02 13.71 -7.25
N ALA A 154 9.79 13.61 -7.76
CA ALA A 154 9.54 13.65 -9.20
C ALA A 154 10.06 14.95 -9.85
N ARG A 155 9.94 16.09 -9.15
CA ARG A 155 10.41 17.40 -9.64
C ARG A 155 11.92 17.49 -9.74
N SER A 156 12.65 16.72 -8.95
CA SER A 156 14.11 16.69 -8.96
C SER A 156 14.73 15.80 -10.05
N LYS A 157 13.90 14.99 -10.75
CA LYS A 157 14.40 14.09 -11.79
C LYS A 157 14.72 14.84 -13.09
N ALA A 158 15.93 14.62 -13.62
CA ALA A 158 16.36 15.22 -14.88
C ALA A 158 15.65 14.61 -16.10
N SER A 159 15.34 13.30 -16.05
CA SER A 159 14.64 12.62 -17.13
C SER A 159 13.12 12.87 -17.05
N PRO A 160 12.46 13.32 -18.15
CA PRO A 160 11.00 13.46 -18.19
C PRO A 160 10.26 12.16 -17.91
N VAL A 161 10.81 11.01 -18.31
CA VAL A 161 10.24 9.69 -18.03
C VAL A 161 10.39 9.37 -16.54
N GLY A 162 11.58 9.56 -15.98
CA GLY A 162 11.83 9.38 -14.55
C GLY A 162 10.93 10.28 -13.68
N ALA A 163 10.80 11.56 -14.05
CA ALA A 163 9.88 12.48 -13.38
C ALA A 163 8.43 11.97 -13.42
N ARG A 164 7.98 11.48 -14.58
CA ARG A 164 6.63 10.95 -14.75
C ARG A 164 6.38 9.71 -13.90
N LEU A 165 7.30 8.74 -13.91
CA LEU A 165 7.20 7.51 -13.12
C LEU A 165 7.04 7.81 -11.62
N HIS A 166 7.84 8.74 -11.08
CA HIS A 166 7.78 9.11 -9.67
C HIS A 166 6.55 9.96 -9.33
N LEU A 167 6.06 10.79 -10.28
CA LEU A 167 4.81 11.53 -10.10
C LEU A 167 3.61 10.59 -10.02
N ASP A 168 3.53 9.59 -10.92
CA ASP A 168 2.46 8.60 -10.92
C ASP A 168 2.46 7.79 -9.60
N LEU A 169 3.64 7.46 -9.07
CA LEU A 169 3.77 6.84 -7.75
C LEU A 169 3.22 7.75 -6.63
N GLY A 170 3.59 9.03 -6.65
CA GLY A 170 3.08 10.01 -5.66
C GLY A 170 1.55 10.15 -5.71
N ILE A 171 0.96 10.18 -6.91
CA ILE A 171 -0.50 10.21 -7.11
C ILE A 171 -1.13 8.93 -6.53
N LEU A 172 -0.58 7.77 -6.84
CA LEU A 172 -1.08 6.48 -6.35
C LEU A 172 -1.03 6.38 -4.83
N MET A 173 0.06 6.84 -4.22
CA MET A 173 0.17 6.94 -2.76
C MET A 173 -0.87 7.87 -2.17
N GLY A 174 -1.11 9.02 -2.79
CA GLY A 174 -2.16 9.96 -2.39
C GLY A 174 -3.56 9.34 -2.45
N LEU A 175 -3.88 8.60 -3.52
CA LEU A 175 -5.15 7.88 -3.64
C LEU A 175 -5.29 6.79 -2.56
N THR A 176 -4.23 6.06 -2.28
CA THR A 176 -4.21 5.03 -1.22
C THR A 176 -4.35 5.67 0.16
N ALA A 177 -3.68 6.80 0.40
CA ALA A 177 -3.80 7.59 1.62
C ALA A 177 -5.22 8.11 1.83
N ALA A 178 -5.86 8.61 0.77
CA ALA A 178 -7.25 9.05 0.81
C ALA A 178 -8.20 7.88 1.17
N ALA A 179 -8.02 6.70 0.55
CA ALA A 179 -8.79 5.51 0.89
C ALA A 179 -8.59 5.09 2.35
N ALA A 180 -7.34 5.11 2.85
CA ALA A 180 -7.02 4.81 4.24
C ALA A 180 -7.66 5.82 5.21
N THR A 181 -7.57 7.12 4.90
CA THR A 181 -8.19 8.20 5.69
C THR A 181 -9.71 8.05 5.75
N LEU A 182 -10.34 7.86 4.59
CA LEU A 182 -11.79 7.65 4.50
C LEU A 182 -12.22 6.40 5.27
N SER A 183 -11.41 5.33 5.26
CA SER A 183 -11.72 4.12 6.03
C SER A 183 -11.74 4.35 7.55
N VAL A 184 -10.89 5.27 8.05
CA VAL A 184 -10.88 5.68 9.46
C VAL A 184 -12.09 6.55 9.77
N VAL A 185 -12.34 7.58 8.96
CA VAL A 185 -13.44 8.54 9.17
C VAL A 185 -14.81 7.88 9.07
N VAL A 186 -15.03 7.07 8.03
CA VAL A 186 -16.31 6.37 7.81
C VAL A 186 -16.48 5.21 8.80
N GLY A 187 -15.38 4.55 9.17
CA GLY A 187 -15.39 3.48 10.19
C GLY A 187 -15.76 3.98 11.60
N SER A 188 -15.59 5.28 11.87
CA SER A 188 -16.01 5.92 13.13
C SER A 188 -17.44 6.48 13.10
N GLY A 189 -18.09 6.48 11.92
CA GLY A 189 -19.44 7.02 11.72
C GLY A 189 -20.58 6.02 11.98
N ASP A 190 -21.81 6.52 11.81
CA ASP A 190 -23.03 5.72 11.96
C ASP A 190 -23.11 4.62 10.86
N PRO A 191 -23.05 3.34 11.25
CA PRO A 191 -23.04 2.21 10.31
C PRO A 191 -24.33 2.07 9.50
N ASP A 192 -25.43 2.64 9.96
CA ASP A 192 -26.74 2.52 9.29
C ASP A 192 -26.88 3.43 8.08
N ARG A 193 -26.03 4.46 7.94
CA ARG A 193 -26.14 5.43 6.84
C ARG A 193 -25.60 4.94 5.49
N ASN A 194 -24.48 4.21 5.46
CA ASN A 194 -23.92 3.70 4.19
C ASN A 194 -23.05 2.46 4.41
N PRO A 195 -23.64 1.27 4.41
CA PRO A 195 -22.94 0.03 4.74
C PRO A 195 -21.92 -0.46 3.69
N THR A 196 -22.02 -0.01 2.43
CA THR A 196 -21.10 -0.45 1.35
C THR A 196 -19.79 0.31 1.31
N ALA A 197 -19.78 1.57 1.72
CA ALA A 197 -18.59 2.41 1.68
C ALA A 197 -17.41 1.86 2.52
N PRO A 198 -17.60 1.41 3.78
CA PRO A 198 -16.52 0.81 4.56
C PRO A 198 -15.88 -0.39 3.87
N PHE A 199 -16.68 -1.29 3.27
CA PHE A 199 -16.16 -2.47 2.57
C PHE A 199 -15.20 -2.10 1.43
N LEU A 200 -15.62 -1.20 0.54
CA LEU A 200 -14.81 -0.75 -0.58
C LEU A 200 -13.50 -0.14 -0.10
N LEU A 201 -13.54 0.68 0.95
CA LEU A 201 -12.35 1.32 1.51
C LEU A 201 -11.40 0.31 2.18
N TYR A 202 -11.95 -0.74 2.82
CA TYR A 202 -11.13 -1.81 3.41
C TYR A 202 -10.38 -2.63 2.37
N VAL A 203 -10.92 -2.78 1.17
CA VAL A 203 -10.29 -3.48 0.05
C VAL A 203 -9.39 -2.53 -0.75
N ALA A 204 -9.75 -1.26 -0.86
CA ALA A 204 -9.01 -0.26 -1.64
C ALA A 204 -7.58 -0.04 -1.11
N THR A 205 -7.40 0.04 0.21
CA THR A 205 -6.07 0.25 0.81
C THR A 205 -5.10 -0.90 0.49
N PRO A 206 -5.40 -2.19 0.74
CA PRO A 206 -4.52 -3.28 0.33
C PRO A 206 -4.29 -3.34 -1.17
N LEU A 207 -5.30 -3.10 -2.00
CA LEU A 207 -5.13 -3.05 -3.47
C LEU A 207 -4.22 -1.90 -3.90
N GLY A 208 -4.36 -0.72 -3.28
CA GLY A 208 -3.47 0.40 -3.51
C GLY A 208 -2.02 0.08 -3.17
N LEU A 209 -1.76 -0.65 -2.07
CA LEU A 209 -0.41 -1.11 -1.72
C LEU A 209 0.14 -2.13 -2.73
N VAL A 210 -0.68 -3.05 -3.24
CA VAL A 210 -0.28 -3.97 -4.31
C VAL A 210 0.10 -3.20 -5.57
N TRP A 211 -0.70 -2.21 -5.96
CA TRP A 211 -0.41 -1.39 -7.13
C TRP A 211 0.86 -0.56 -6.93
N GLN A 212 1.05 0.06 -5.77
CA GLN A 212 2.31 0.75 -5.43
C GLN A 212 3.52 -0.19 -5.57
N GLY A 213 3.41 -1.41 -5.04
CA GLY A 213 4.46 -2.41 -5.16
C GLY A 213 4.78 -2.75 -6.62
N ALA A 214 3.76 -3.02 -7.45
CA ALA A 214 3.92 -3.26 -8.88
C ALA A 214 4.59 -2.07 -9.57
N TRP A 215 4.16 -0.85 -9.24
CA TRP A 215 4.73 0.37 -9.82
C TRP A 215 6.19 0.58 -9.43
N PHE A 216 6.59 0.29 -8.19
CA PHE A 216 8.00 0.29 -7.79
C PHE A 216 8.82 -0.71 -8.60
N LEU A 217 8.26 -1.90 -8.88
CA LEU A 217 8.93 -2.89 -9.75
C LEU A 217 9.08 -2.37 -11.19
N THR A 218 8.07 -1.69 -11.72
CA THR A 218 8.14 -1.04 -13.04
C THR A 218 9.22 0.03 -13.09
N ILE A 219 9.34 0.86 -12.04
CA ILE A 219 10.45 1.84 -11.92
C ILE A 219 11.80 1.10 -11.88
N ALA A 220 11.94 0.05 -11.08
CA ALA A 220 13.18 -0.72 -10.98
C ALA A 220 13.59 -1.32 -12.33
N VAL A 221 12.65 -1.89 -13.08
CA VAL A 221 12.89 -2.44 -14.43
C VAL A 221 13.30 -1.33 -15.40
N HIS A 222 12.61 -0.21 -15.38
CA HIS A 222 12.98 0.93 -16.24
C HIS A 222 14.40 1.42 -15.94
N LEU A 223 14.74 1.61 -14.68
CA LEU A 223 16.08 2.03 -14.27
C LEU A 223 17.17 1.01 -14.68
N GLN A 224 16.84 -0.26 -14.77
CA GLN A 224 17.78 -1.32 -15.16
C GLN A 224 17.94 -1.45 -16.67
N LEU A 225 16.86 -1.34 -17.43
CA LEU A 225 16.82 -1.72 -18.84
C LEU A 225 16.61 -0.52 -19.76
N ALA A 226 16.27 0.65 -19.20
CA ALA A 226 15.93 1.87 -19.96
C ALA A 226 14.85 1.64 -21.06
N GLU A 227 13.92 0.69 -20.80
CA GLU A 227 12.97 0.21 -21.82
C GLU A 227 11.76 1.12 -22.03
N ILE A 228 11.47 2.06 -21.10
CA ILE A 228 10.33 2.97 -21.25
C ILE A 228 10.79 4.20 -22.05
N PRO A 229 10.46 4.28 -23.35
CA PRO A 229 11.05 5.29 -24.22
C PRO A 229 10.44 6.68 -24.04
N THR A 230 9.22 6.80 -23.56
CA THR A 230 8.51 8.08 -23.42
C THR A 230 7.61 8.11 -22.18
N SER A 231 7.30 9.33 -21.72
CA SER A 231 6.33 9.54 -20.63
C SER A 231 4.92 9.01 -20.98
N GLY A 232 4.56 8.97 -22.26
CA GLY A 232 3.29 8.38 -22.70
C GLY A 232 3.25 6.86 -22.47
N HIS A 233 4.36 6.16 -22.70
CA HIS A 233 4.45 4.73 -22.39
C HIS A 233 4.39 4.47 -20.87
N ALA A 234 5.01 5.34 -20.06
CA ALA A 234 4.88 5.26 -18.62
C ALA A 234 3.41 5.36 -18.16
N VAL A 235 2.67 6.33 -18.69
CA VAL A 235 1.22 6.46 -18.40
C VAL A 235 0.44 5.23 -18.83
N ALA A 236 0.73 4.67 -20.02
CA ALA A 236 0.05 3.46 -20.49
C ALA A 236 0.28 2.27 -19.56
N LEU A 237 1.52 2.06 -19.10
CA LEU A 237 1.84 1.01 -18.13
C LEU A 237 1.12 1.24 -16.81
N PHE A 238 1.10 2.47 -16.29
CA PHE A 238 0.39 2.82 -15.06
C PHE A 238 -1.10 2.47 -15.16
N VAL A 239 -1.74 2.80 -16.26
CA VAL A 239 -3.16 2.46 -16.50
C VAL A 239 -3.36 0.95 -16.58
N LEU A 240 -2.49 0.22 -17.29
CA LEU A 240 -2.59 -1.24 -17.44
C LEU A 240 -2.41 -1.95 -16.10
N GLU A 241 -1.45 -1.55 -15.28
CA GLU A 241 -1.28 -2.09 -13.92
C GLU A 241 -2.50 -1.79 -13.04
N GLY A 242 -3.02 -0.56 -13.12
CA GLY A 242 -4.24 -0.18 -12.40
C GLY A 242 -5.44 -1.03 -12.80
N LEU A 243 -5.62 -1.31 -14.08
CA LEU A 243 -6.66 -2.21 -14.57
C LEU A 243 -6.47 -3.64 -14.05
N ALA A 244 -5.22 -4.16 -14.03
CA ALA A 244 -4.94 -5.49 -13.48
C ALA A 244 -5.29 -5.58 -11.99
N VAL A 245 -4.97 -4.55 -11.20
CA VAL A 245 -5.33 -4.48 -9.78
C VAL A 245 -6.84 -4.35 -9.58
N LEU A 246 -7.55 -3.60 -10.42
CA LEU A 246 -9.01 -3.53 -10.40
C LEU A 246 -9.65 -4.89 -10.72
N VAL A 247 -9.12 -5.63 -11.71
CA VAL A 247 -9.55 -7.01 -12.00
C VAL A 247 -9.33 -7.92 -10.80
N LEU A 248 -8.19 -7.82 -10.11
CA LEU A 248 -7.95 -8.55 -8.86
C LEU A 248 -9.02 -8.22 -7.81
N GLY A 249 -9.34 -6.95 -7.63
CA GLY A 249 -10.41 -6.50 -6.72
C GLY A 249 -11.77 -7.08 -7.09
N GLN A 250 -12.12 -7.13 -8.38
CA GLN A 250 -13.36 -7.73 -8.89
C GLN A 250 -13.38 -9.25 -8.64
N LEU A 251 -12.27 -9.96 -8.87
CA LEU A 251 -12.18 -11.40 -8.60
C LEU A 251 -12.39 -11.69 -7.12
N VAL A 252 -11.81 -10.89 -6.23
CA VAL A 252 -12.04 -10.99 -4.78
C VAL A 252 -13.52 -10.77 -4.46
N ALA A 253 -14.15 -9.75 -5.02
CA ALA A 253 -15.57 -9.47 -4.80
C ALA A 253 -16.47 -10.61 -5.29
N VAL A 254 -16.22 -11.12 -6.51
CA VAL A 254 -16.96 -12.27 -7.07
C VAL A 254 -16.78 -13.52 -6.21
N TYR A 255 -15.55 -13.80 -5.76
CA TYR A 255 -15.27 -14.91 -4.85
C TYR A 255 -16.08 -14.80 -3.55
N LEU A 256 -16.09 -13.63 -2.92
CA LEU A 256 -16.84 -13.39 -1.68
C LEU A 256 -18.35 -13.52 -1.89
N VAL A 257 -18.89 -13.00 -2.99
CA VAL A 257 -20.32 -13.14 -3.34
C VAL A 257 -20.69 -14.61 -3.58
N ARG A 258 -19.83 -15.37 -4.29
CA ARG A 258 -20.05 -16.82 -4.50
C ARG A 258 -20.05 -17.59 -3.19
N GLU A 259 -19.08 -17.34 -2.33
CA GLU A 259 -18.99 -17.97 -1.02
C GLU A 259 -20.22 -17.65 -0.17
N TRP A 260 -20.66 -16.40 -0.17
CA TRP A 260 -21.88 -16.00 0.54
C TRP A 260 -23.12 -16.74 0.03
N ARG A 261 -23.30 -16.84 -1.30
CA ARG A 261 -24.42 -17.56 -1.92
C ARG A 261 -24.39 -19.05 -1.64
N SER A 262 -23.22 -19.67 -1.57
CA SER A 262 -23.08 -21.11 -1.31
C SER A 262 -23.48 -21.49 0.12
N GLN A 263 -23.41 -20.55 1.05
CA GLN A 263 -23.78 -20.76 2.45
C GLN A 263 -25.28 -20.60 2.72
N ARG A 264 -26.10 -20.23 1.70
CA ARG A 264 -27.54 -20.01 1.80
C ARG A 264 -28.35 -20.81 0.76
N PRO A 265 -28.37 -22.15 0.87
CA PRO A 265 -29.08 -22.98 -0.09
C PRO A 265 -30.61 -22.82 -0.05
N GLU A 266 -31.17 -22.35 1.06
CA GLU A 266 -32.63 -22.27 1.25
C GLU A 266 -33.28 -21.07 0.58
N GLU A 267 -32.57 -19.91 0.48
CA GLU A 267 -33.08 -18.74 -0.26
C GLU A 267 -33.20 -18.98 -1.79
N ARG A 268 -32.52 -20.00 -2.33
CA ARG A 268 -32.65 -20.39 -3.74
C ARG A 268 -33.99 -21.05 -4.06
N ARG A 269 -34.68 -21.67 -3.09
CA ARG A 269 -35.94 -22.40 -3.33
C ARG A 269 -37.16 -21.48 -3.40
N GLY A 270 -37.02 -20.22 -2.99
CA GLY A 270 -38.12 -19.24 -3.01
C GLY A 270 -38.09 -18.27 -4.21
N LEU A 271 -37.12 -18.40 -5.12
CA LEU A 271 -36.95 -17.55 -6.30
C LEU A 271 -37.15 -18.28 -7.65
N VAL A 272 -37.72 -19.50 -7.61
CA VAL A 272 -38.13 -20.26 -8.81
C VAL A 272 -39.64 -20.27 -8.89
#